data_cd72968a5cdafc2f2a24474b9d9109d5
#
_entry.id   cd72968a5cdafc2f2a24474b9d9109d5
#
_cell.length_a   1.000
_cell.length_b   1.000
_cell.length_c   1.000
_cell.angle_alpha   90.00
_cell.angle_beta   90.00
_cell.angle_gamma   90.00
#
_symmetry.space_group_name_H-M   'P 1'
#
loop_
_entity.id
_entity.type
_entity.pdbx_description
1 polymer ?
#
loop_
_entity_poly.entity_id
_entity_poly.type
_entity_poly.pdbx_seq_one_letter_code
_entity_poly.pdbx_strand_id
1 'polypeptide(L)'
;MARVFVLWNEKYNTGIKEIDDQHKKLVNILNELYESFIDRTTNEKLKKVVQEMAAYTEYHFGVEEKYFKEFNYEGANEHIIEHQTFVHKVKIFKEDMEEGKVSVTFQLMNFLRSWLIEHINGTDRKYIELFKEKGL
;
A
#
# COMPACT_ATOMS: atom_id res chain seq x y z
N MET A 1 -5.66 5.39 23.50
CA MET A 1 -4.68 4.37 23.08
C MET A 1 -4.91 4.03 21.62
N ALA A 2 -3.88 4.15 20.82
CA ALA A 2 -3.98 3.83 19.40
C ALA A 2 -4.19 2.33 19.21
N ARG A 3 -5.09 1.97 18.29
CA ARG A 3 -5.31 0.58 17.91
C ARG A 3 -4.49 0.31 16.67
N VAL A 4 -3.58 -0.66 16.74
CA VAL A 4 -2.65 -0.95 15.68
C VAL A 4 -3.07 -2.24 14.96
N PHE A 5 -3.36 -2.12 13.67
CA PHE A 5 -3.72 -3.26 12.82
C PHE A 5 -2.47 -3.94 12.26
N VAL A 6 -1.49 -3.14 11.85
CA VAL A 6 -0.20 -3.61 11.38
C VAL A 6 0.89 -2.91 12.16
N LEU A 7 1.71 -3.69 12.87
CA LEU A 7 2.87 -3.16 13.57
C LEU A 7 4.08 -3.26 12.63
N TRP A 8 4.78 -2.13 12.43
CA TRP A 8 5.98 -2.15 11.59
C TRP A 8 7.02 -3.13 12.17
N ASN A 9 7.56 -3.97 11.32
CA ASN A 9 8.58 -4.94 11.70
C ASN A 9 9.85 -4.62 10.90
N GLU A 10 11.00 -4.68 11.55
CA GLU A 10 12.28 -4.40 10.90
C GLU A 10 12.56 -5.31 9.71
N LYS A 11 11.96 -6.50 9.68
CA LYS A 11 12.02 -7.39 8.51
C LYS A 11 11.46 -6.74 7.23
N TYR A 12 10.59 -5.76 7.37
CA TYR A 12 10.01 -5.05 6.23
C TYR A 12 10.96 -4.03 5.62
N ASN A 13 12.03 -3.67 6.32
CA ASN A 13 13.01 -2.71 5.82
C ASN A 13 13.74 -3.27 4.61
N THR A 14 13.80 -2.47 3.55
CA THR A 14 14.61 -2.80 2.37
C THR A 14 16.04 -2.30 2.50
N GLY A 15 16.27 -1.34 3.42
CA GLY A 15 17.53 -0.62 3.54
C GLY A 15 17.61 0.56 2.59
N ILE A 16 16.56 0.81 1.80
CA ILE A 16 16.45 1.97 0.91
C ILE A 16 15.52 2.95 1.58
N LYS A 17 16.07 4.06 2.10
CA LYS A 17 15.32 4.99 2.94
C LYS A 17 14.04 5.50 2.29
N GLU A 18 14.10 5.91 1.03
CA GLU A 18 12.93 6.43 0.32
C GLU A 18 11.79 5.40 0.28
N ILE A 19 12.13 4.16 -0.04
CA ILE A 19 11.15 3.08 -0.13
C ILE A 19 10.60 2.75 1.25
N ASP A 20 11.48 2.62 2.24
CA ASP A 20 11.08 2.28 3.60
C ASP A 20 10.17 3.35 4.21
N ASP A 21 10.46 4.62 3.99
CA ASP A 21 9.62 5.72 4.47
C ASP A 21 8.23 5.66 3.83
N GLN A 22 8.16 5.33 2.54
CA GLN A 22 6.89 5.20 1.83
C GLN A 22 6.10 3.99 2.31
N HIS A 23 6.76 2.86 2.56
CA HIS A 23 6.09 1.68 3.12
C HIS A 23 5.53 1.97 4.51
N LYS A 24 6.28 2.67 5.35
CA LYS A 24 5.80 3.06 6.69
C LYS A 24 4.59 3.97 6.59
N LYS A 25 4.58 4.88 5.62
CA LYS A 25 3.44 5.76 5.39
C LYS A 25 2.19 4.95 5.00
N LEU A 26 2.35 3.97 4.11
CA LEU A 26 1.25 3.09 3.72
C LEU A 26 0.69 2.32 4.92
N VAL A 27 1.57 1.78 5.75
CA VAL A 27 1.17 1.07 6.97
C VAL A 27 0.42 2.02 7.92
N ASN A 28 0.89 3.26 8.06
CA ASN A 28 0.23 4.25 8.91
C ASN A 28 -1.17 4.58 8.40
N ILE A 29 -1.34 4.73 7.08
CA ILE A 29 -2.65 5.00 6.48
C ILE A 29 -3.59 3.81 6.73
N LEU A 30 -3.10 2.60 6.56
CA LEU A 30 -3.89 1.39 6.81
C LEU A 30 -4.32 1.31 8.28
N ASN A 31 -3.42 1.64 9.21
CA ASN A 31 -3.75 1.68 10.64
C ASN A 31 -4.79 2.77 10.95
N GLU A 32 -4.71 3.92 10.29
CA GLU A 32 -5.69 4.99 10.43
C GLU A 32 -7.08 4.53 9.95
N LEU A 33 -7.11 3.82 8.83
CA LEU A 33 -8.37 3.27 8.32
C LEU A 33 -8.95 2.25 9.30
N TYR A 34 -8.11 1.37 9.84
CA TYR A 34 -8.54 0.37 10.80
C TYR A 34 -9.10 1.02 12.08
N GLU A 35 -8.39 2.01 12.63
CA GLU A 35 -8.84 2.73 13.82
C GLU A 35 -10.18 3.41 13.57
N SER A 36 -10.33 4.07 12.44
CA SER A 36 -11.57 4.73 12.05
C SER A 36 -12.71 3.72 11.88
N PHE A 37 -12.41 2.55 11.34
CA PHE A 37 -13.39 1.47 11.17
C PHE A 37 -13.85 0.93 12.53
N ILE A 38 -12.91 0.64 13.44
CA ILE A 38 -13.22 0.10 14.77
C ILE A 38 -14.01 1.12 15.62
N ASP A 39 -13.65 2.39 15.53
CA ASP A 39 -14.30 3.47 16.28
C ASP A 39 -15.66 3.87 15.70
N ARG A 40 -16.08 3.23 14.61
CA ARG A 40 -17.38 3.48 13.96
C ARG A 40 -17.55 4.95 13.60
N THR A 41 -16.49 5.54 13.05
CA THR A 41 -16.54 6.92 12.56
C THR A 41 -17.46 7.05 11.36
N THR A 42 -17.75 8.29 10.97
CA THR A 42 -18.67 8.55 9.86
C THR A 42 -18.14 7.97 8.54
N ASN A 43 -19.06 7.65 7.64
CA ASN A 43 -18.68 7.21 6.28
C ASN A 43 -17.85 8.27 5.57
N GLU A 44 -18.09 9.54 5.84
CA GLU A 44 -17.32 10.63 5.27
C GLU A 44 -15.84 10.56 5.64
N LYS A 45 -15.57 10.26 6.92
CA LYS A 45 -14.17 10.10 7.37
C LYS A 45 -13.54 8.86 6.75
N LEU A 46 -14.25 7.74 6.71
CA LEU A 46 -13.78 6.51 6.09
C LEU A 46 -13.45 6.72 4.61
N LYS A 47 -14.33 7.44 3.89
CA LYS A 47 -14.09 7.78 2.49
C LYS A 47 -12.80 8.57 2.29
N LYS A 48 -12.54 9.55 3.17
CA LYS A 48 -11.32 10.35 3.08
C LYS A 48 -10.07 9.49 3.24
N VAL A 49 -10.07 8.56 4.19
CA VAL A 49 -8.92 7.70 4.42
C VAL A 49 -8.72 6.74 3.25
N VAL A 50 -9.81 6.20 2.69
CA VAL A 50 -9.74 5.34 1.50
C VAL A 50 -9.16 6.12 0.31
N GLN A 51 -9.59 7.38 0.12
CA GLN A 51 -9.06 8.24 -0.93
C GLN A 51 -7.57 8.51 -0.74
N GLU A 52 -7.16 8.77 0.49
CA GLU A 52 -5.74 8.99 0.82
C GLU A 52 -4.92 7.73 0.53
N MET A 53 -5.44 6.56 0.90
CA MET A 53 -4.77 5.30 0.62
C MET A 53 -4.60 5.08 -0.87
N ALA A 54 -5.66 5.27 -1.65
CA ALA A 54 -5.61 5.11 -3.10
C ALA A 54 -4.58 6.04 -3.74
N ALA A 55 -4.60 7.31 -3.37
CA ALA A 55 -3.68 8.31 -3.91
C ALA A 55 -2.23 8.01 -3.55
N TYR A 56 -1.96 7.68 -2.29
CA TYR A 56 -0.59 7.42 -1.84
C TYR A 56 -0.05 6.12 -2.42
N THR A 57 -0.90 5.10 -2.56
CA THR A 57 -0.52 3.84 -3.18
C THR A 57 -0.09 4.06 -4.62
N GLU A 58 -0.85 4.83 -5.39
CA GLU A 58 -0.48 5.16 -6.77
C GLU A 58 0.84 5.94 -6.84
N TYR A 59 1.04 6.89 -5.93
CA TYR A 59 2.29 7.64 -5.84
C TYR A 59 3.48 6.71 -5.57
N HIS A 60 3.36 5.86 -4.55
CA HIS A 60 4.43 4.94 -4.17
C HIS A 60 4.77 3.95 -5.28
N PHE A 61 3.75 3.35 -5.89
CA PHE A 61 3.96 2.42 -7.00
C PHE A 61 4.61 3.13 -8.19
N GLY A 62 4.24 4.38 -8.43
CA GLY A 62 4.85 5.19 -9.49
C GLY A 62 6.35 5.41 -9.26
N VAL A 63 6.75 5.63 -8.00
CA VAL A 63 8.16 5.77 -7.64
C VAL A 63 8.94 4.49 -7.95
N GLU A 64 8.41 3.34 -7.53
CA GLU A 64 9.05 2.07 -7.80
C GLU A 64 9.15 1.80 -9.30
N GLU A 65 8.07 2.02 -10.04
CA GLU A 65 8.03 1.77 -11.49
C GLU A 65 8.98 2.69 -12.26
N LYS A 66 9.17 3.91 -11.80
CA LYS A 66 10.16 4.83 -12.36
C LYS A 66 11.56 4.24 -12.23
N TYR A 67 11.91 3.71 -11.07
CA TYR A 67 13.19 3.07 -10.85
C TYR A 67 13.33 1.79 -11.68
N PHE A 68 12.25 1.00 -11.82
CA PHE A 68 12.29 -0.20 -12.66
C PHE A 68 12.69 0.15 -14.08
N LYS A 69 12.14 1.22 -14.62
CA LYS A 69 12.43 1.68 -15.96
C LYS A 69 13.87 2.22 -16.06
N GLU A 70 14.24 3.05 -15.08
CA GLU A 70 15.57 3.68 -15.06
C GLU A 70 16.69 2.65 -14.95
N PHE A 71 16.46 1.58 -14.16
CA PHE A 71 17.46 0.57 -13.87
C PHE A 71 17.31 -0.71 -14.71
N ASN A 72 16.36 -0.76 -15.63
CA ASN A 72 16.07 -1.94 -16.45
C ASN A 72 15.84 -3.20 -15.61
N TYR A 73 14.98 -3.10 -14.62
CA TYR A 73 14.69 -4.23 -13.73
C TYR A 73 13.96 -5.34 -14.50
N GLU A 74 14.53 -6.56 -14.50
CA GLU A 74 13.96 -7.72 -15.21
C GLU A 74 12.59 -8.12 -14.71
N GLY A 75 12.33 -8.01 -13.39
CA GLY A 75 11.05 -8.36 -12.78
C GLY A 75 9.98 -7.29 -12.90
N ALA A 76 10.23 -6.20 -13.64
CA ALA A 76 9.33 -5.04 -13.67
C ALA A 76 7.92 -5.39 -14.13
N ASN A 77 7.78 -6.16 -15.20
CA ASN A 77 6.45 -6.46 -15.76
C ASN A 77 5.56 -7.19 -14.75
N GLU A 78 6.09 -8.21 -14.09
CA GLU A 78 5.34 -8.97 -13.09
C GLU A 78 5.00 -8.10 -11.88
N HIS A 79 5.94 -7.26 -11.45
CA HIS A 79 5.75 -6.37 -10.31
C HIS A 79 4.68 -5.32 -10.61
N ILE A 80 4.72 -4.74 -11.82
CA ILE A 80 3.72 -3.76 -12.25
C ILE A 80 2.32 -4.39 -12.30
N ILE A 81 2.21 -5.63 -12.75
CA ILE A 81 0.92 -6.34 -12.77
C ILE A 81 0.35 -6.48 -11.35
N GLU A 82 1.19 -6.78 -10.36
CA GLU A 82 0.75 -6.83 -8.96
C GLU A 82 0.24 -5.46 -8.50
N HIS A 83 0.96 -4.39 -8.85
CA HIS A 83 0.52 -3.02 -8.54
C HIS A 83 -0.83 -2.71 -9.16
N GLN A 84 -1.00 -3.03 -10.44
CA GLN A 84 -2.24 -2.76 -11.17
C GLN A 84 -3.43 -3.51 -10.57
N THR A 85 -3.22 -4.75 -10.15
CA THR A 85 -4.27 -5.55 -9.52
C THR A 85 -4.77 -4.89 -8.23
N PHE A 86 -3.85 -4.43 -7.41
CA PHE A 86 -4.20 -3.75 -6.15
C PHE A 86 -4.89 -2.42 -6.41
N VAL A 87 -4.31 -1.59 -7.27
CA VAL A 87 -4.87 -0.27 -7.60
C VAL A 87 -6.27 -0.41 -8.16
N HIS A 88 -6.48 -1.37 -9.06
CA HIS A 88 -7.78 -1.61 -9.66
C HIS A 88 -8.83 -1.97 -8.60
N LYS A 89 -8.49 -2.87 -7.69
CA LYS A 89 -9.42 -3.29 -6.63
C LYS A 89 -9.76 -2.15 -5.67
N VAL A 90 -8.75 -1.37 -5.27
CA VAL A 90 -8.95 -0.22 -4.40
C VAL A 90 -9.79 0.86 -5.11
N LYS A 91 -9.54 1.07 -6.39
CA LYS A 91 -10.29 2.05 -7.18
C LYS A 91 -11.77 1.69 -7.27
N ILE A 92 -12.08 0.44 -7.59
CA ILE A 92 -13.47 -0.03 -7.66
C ILE A 92 -14.15 0.14 -6.30
N PHE A 93 -13.48 -0.26 -5.24
CA PHE A 93 -14.01 -0.12 -3.90
C PHE A 93 -14.29 1.34 -3.54
N LYS A 94 -13.35 2.23 -3.87
CA LYS A 94 -13.49 3.66 -3.63
C LYS A 94 -14.70 4.23 -4.36
N GLU A 95 -14.86 3.87 -5.64
CA GLU A 95 -16.00 4.33 -6.44
C GLU A 95 -17.32 3.83 -5.88
N ASP A 96 -17.39 2.55 -5.54
CA ASP A 96 -18.60 1.95 -4.96
C ASP A 96 -18.94 2.57 -3.60
N MET A 97 -17.94 2.89 -2.81
CA MET A 97 -18.15 3.55 -1.53
C MET A 97 -18.67 4.98 -1.71
N GLU A 98 -18.13 5.70 -2.69
CA GLU A 98 -18.60 7.06 -3.01
C GLU A 98 -20.05 7.07 -3.49
N GLU A 99 -20.47 6.02 -4.19
CA GLU A 99 -21.86 5.86 -4.65
C GLU A 99 -22.77 5.27 -3.57
N GLY A 100 -22.25 4.96 -2.40
CA GLY A 100 -23.03 4.40 -1.31
C GLY A 100 -23.38 2.93 -1.44
N LYS A 101 -22.76 2.21 -2.38
CA LYS A 101 -23.04 0.80 -2.64
C LYS A 101 -22.40 -0.13 -1.63
N VAL A 102 -21.25 0.24 -1.08
CA VAL A 102 -20.50 -0.56 -0.11
C VAL A 102 -19.93 0.33 0.99
N SER A 103 -19.55 -0.29 2.09
CA SER A 103 -18.84 0.37 3.17
C SER A 103 -17.61 -0.45 3.53
N VAL A 104 -16.73 0.11 4.36
CA VAL A 104 -15.55 -0.60 4.83
C VAL A 104 -15.98 -1.80 5.65
N THR A 105 -15.43 -2.98 5.35
CA THR A 105 -15.70 -4.21 6.08
C THR A 105 -14.41 -4.79 6.62
N PHE A 106 -14.53 -5.71 7.59
CA PHE A 106 -13.37 -6.42 8.11
C PHE A 106 -12.68 -7.24 7.01
N GLN A 107 -13.45 -7.77 6.07
CA GLN A 107 -12.91 -8.50 4.93
C GLN A 107 -12.03 -7.62 4.06
N LEU A 108 -12.45 -6.39 3.79
CA LEU A 108 -11.62 -5.44 3.06
C LEU A 108 -10.34 -5.13 3.83
N MET A 109 -10.45 -4.87 5.12
CA MET A 109 -9.29 -4.58 5.96
C MET A 109 -8.27 -5.72 5.89
N ASN A 110 -8.73 -6.96 6.01
CA ASN A 110 -7.85 -8.13 5.93
C ASN A 110 -7.21 -8.27 4.55
N PHE A 111 -7.96 -8.00 3.49
CA PHE A 111 -7.40 -8.01 2.12
C PHE A 111 -6.27 -6.99 2.00
N LEU A 112 -6.51 -5.75 2.43
CA LEU A 112 -5.51 -4.68 2.33
C LEU A 112 -4.25 -5.02 3.12
N ARG A 113 -4.42 -5.51 4.34
CA ARG A 113 -3.28 -5.90 5.18
C ARG A 113 -2.48 -7.03 4.56
N SER A 114 -3.15 -8.10 4.16
CA SER A 114 -2.48 -9.28 3.61
C SER A 114 -1.74 -8.94 2.33
N TRP A 115 -2.41 -8.20 1.43
CA TRP A 115 -1.77 -7.82 0.17
C TRP A 115 -0.53 -6.96 0.41
N LEU A 116 -0.65 -5.94 1.27
CA LEU A 116 0.44 -5.00 1.54
C LEU A 116 1.65 -5.72 2.15
N ILE A 117 1.42 -6.54 3.17
CA ILE A 117 2.50 -7.23 3.86
C ILE A 117 3.17 -8.28 2.97
N GLU A 118 2.39 -9.06 2.22
CA GLU A 118 2.93 -10.05 1.30
C GLU A 118 3.74 -9.39 0.18
N HIS A 119 3.27 -8.24 -0.31
CA HIS A 119 3.95 -7.50 -1.35
C HIS A 119 5.30 -6.93 -0.84
N ILE A 120 5.28 -6.28 0.32
CA ILE A 120 6.49 -5.70 0.93
C ILE A 120 7.50 -6.80 1.26
N ASN A 121 7.08 -7.91 1.86
CA ASN A 121 7.97 -8.98 2.28
C ASN A 121 8.40 -9.91 1.16
N GLY A 122 7.68 -9.94 0.06
CA GLY A 122 7.95 -10.83 -1.05
C GLY A 122 8.46 -10.10 -2.27
N THR A 123 7.54 -9.54 -3.02
CA THR A 123 7.82 -8.97 -4.34
C THR A 123 8.79 -7.78 -4.27
N ASP A 124 8.61 -6.88 -3.30
CA ASP A 124 9.48 -5.71 -3.16
C ASP A 124 10.91 -6.08 -2.78
N ARG A 125 11.12 -7.23 -2.19
CA ARG A 125 12.47 -7.65 -1.83
C ARG A 125 13.31 -8.06 -3.02
N LYS A 126 12.67 -8.42 -4.12
CA LYS A 126 13.36 -8.90 -5.33
C LYS A 126 14.20 -7.82 -6.01
N TYR A 127 13.86 -6.55 -5.84
CA TYR A 127 14.59 -5.45 -6.50
C TYR A 127 15.68 -4.83 -5.62
N ILE A 128 15.77 -5.19 -4.35
CA ILE A 128 16.64 -4.50 -3.37
C ILE A 128 18.10 -4.45 -3.82
N GLU A 129 18.67 -5.58 -4.22
CA GLU A 129 20.06 -5.65 -4.63
C GLU A 129 20.35 -4.73 -5.81
N LEU A 130 19.49 -4.78 -6.84
CA LEU A 130 19.65 -3.94 -8.02
C LEU A 130 19.61 -2.46 -7.65
N PHE A 131 18.63 -2.06 -6.85
CA PHE A 131 18.48 -0.65 -6.47
C PHE A 131 19.70 -0.17 -5.68
N LYS A 132 20.24 -0.98 -4.79
CA LYS A 132 21.45 -0.63 -4.04
C LYS A 132 22.66 -0.52 -4.93
N GLU A 133 22.81 -1.42 -5.91
CA GLU A 133 23.88 -1.35 -6.92
C GLU A 133 23.81 -0.05 -7.71
N LYS A 134 22.63 0.49 -7.93
CA LYS A 134 22.40 1.73 -8.67
C LYS A 134 22.46 2.99 -7.78
N GLY A 135 22.82 2.84 -6.52
CA GLY A 135 23.08 3.98 -5.64
C GLY A 135 21.97 4.37 -4.68
N LEU A 136 20.91 3.58 -4.58
CA LEU A 136 19.81 3.85 -3.64
C LEU A 136 20.09 3.32 -2.23
#